data_10c8ecd6a82249828c85046a71bdcfeb
#
_entry.id   10c8ecd6a82249828c85046a71bdcfeb
#
_cell.length_a   1.000
_cell.length_b   1.000
_cell.length_c   1.000
_cell.angle_alpha   90.00
_cell.angle_beta   90.00
_cell.angle_gamma   90.00
#
_symmetry.space_group_name_H-M   'P 1'
#
loop_
_entity.id
_entity.type
_entity.pdbx_description
1 polymer ?
#
loop_
_entity_poly.entity_id
_entity_poly.type
_entity_poly.pdbx_seq_one_letter_code
_entity_poly.pdbx_strand_id
1 'polypeptide(L)'
;GKLKPLFVQCILDPIWKLYDVAEREKNGEPVERTLSDLARALKVDVTEKELNNPDRRAALQSIMRAWLPMSPCVLEMVAQCLPSPRAAAAKRLSRVFPMPALRGPRPSGVDDARRAVAACSSSDDAPKILFVSKMMAIPKSHVQGALSEPGAPGDSKFLAFARVFSGTVRKGDRLFVLNSTHDPSDYDANEIDEVVLSDLYLMMGQGMFKVDQVPAGNLLAVGGLERSILKSATLSSSLECPPFGEMMFQ
;
A
#
# COMPACT_ATOMS: atom_id res chain seq x y z
N GLY A 1 40.72 -17.19 18.68
CA GLY A 1 39.28 -17.16 18.41
C GLY A 1 39.00 -16.36 17.15
N LYS A 2 38.05 -16.78 16.33
CA LYS A 2 37.63 -16.00 15.14
C LYS A 2 37.03 -14.66 15.62
N LEU A 3 37.50 -13.55 15.05
CA LEU A 3 36.94 -12.23 15.30
C LEU A 3 35.49 -12.22 14.78
N LYS A 4 34.57 -11.74 15.62
CA LYS A 4 33.18 -11.51 15.16
C LYS A 4 33.13 -10.31 14.19
N PRO A 5 32.29 -10.34 13.15
CA PRO A 5 32.04 -9.16 12.31
C PRO A 5 31.57 -7.97 13.16
N LEU A 6 31.96 -6.74 12.77
CA LEU A 6 31.58 -5.52 13.49
C LEU A 6 30.06 -5.36 13.65
N PHE A 7 29.30 -5.73 12.63
CA PHE A 7 27.85 -5.70 12.68
C PHE A 7 27.31 -6.58 13.83
N VAL A 8 27.88 -7.78 14.01
CA VAL A 8 27.48 -8.66 15.10
C VAL A 8 27.82 -8.05 16.45
N GLN A 9 29.05 -7.53 16.61
CA GLN A 9 29.51 -6.98 17.89
C GLN A 9 28.77 -5.68 18.28
N CYS A 10 28.56 -4.78 17.31
CA CYS A 10 28.04 -3.44 17.60
C CYS A 10 26.50 -3.36 17.52
N ILE A 11 25.86 -4.24 16.76
CA ILE A 11 24.42 -4.18 16.53
C ILE A 11 23.71 -5.39 17.14
N LEU A 12 24.06 -6.62 16.73
CA LEU A 12 23.31 -7.81 17.12
C LEU A 12 23.56 -8.21 18.59
N ASP A 13 24.80 -8.23 19.04
CA ASP A 13 25.12 -8.63 20.42
C ASP A 13 24.43 -7.74 21.48
N PRO A 14 24.38 -6.41 21.36
CA PRO A 14 23.61 -5.57 22.28
C PRO A 14 22.11 -5.86 22.28
N ILE A 15 21.52 -6.10 21.12
CA ILE A 15 20.09 -6.46 21.01
C ILE A 15 19.84 -7.79 21.69
N TRP A 16 20.61 -8.81 21.37
CA TRP A 16 20.47 -10.15 21.96
C TRP A 16 20.66 -10.16 23.48
N LYS A 17 21.59 -9.37 24.01
CA LYS A 17 21.76 -9.22 25.46
C LYS A 17 20.51 -8.71 26.16
N LEU A 18 19.80 -7.75 25.57
CA LEU A 18 18.55 -7.25 26.14
C LEU A 18 17.48 -8.34 26.19
N TYR A 19 17.33 -9.10 25.11
CA TYR A 19 16.37 -10.21 25.05
C TYR A 19 16.73 -11.34 26.06
N ASP A 20 18.00 -11.75 26.13
CA ASP A 20 18.47 -12.78 27.05
C ASP A 20 18.22 -12.39 28.51
N VAL A 21 18.58 -11.16 28.89
CA VAL A 21 18.34 -10.65 30.24
C VAL A 21 16.84 -10.58 30.56
N ALA A 22 16.02 -10.09 29.63
CA ALA A 22 14.57 -10.03 29.84
C ALA A 22 13.96 -11.42 30.07
N GLU A 23 14.41 -12.42 29.33
CA GLU A 23 13.93 -13.79 29.48
C GLU A 23 14.39 -14.42 30.78
N ARG A 24 15.65 -14.25 31.18
CA ARG A 24 16.19 -14.74 32.47
C ARG A 24 15.51 -14.07 33.66
N GLU A 25 15.34 -12.73 33.64
CA GLU A 25 14.60 -12.04 34.71
C GLU A 25 13.16 -12.51 34.82
N LYS A 26 12.50 -12.80 33.69
CA LYS A 26 11.15 -13.36 33.67
C LYS A 26 11.09 -14.75 34.33
N ASN A 27 12.13 -15.57 34.12
CA ASN A 27 12.22 -16.91 34.68
C ASN A 27 12.76 -16.93 36.16
N GLY A 28 13.13 -15.79 36.72
CA GLY A 28 13.73 -15.69 38.06
C GLY A 28 15.18 -16.16 38.13
N GLU A 29 15.85 -16.23 36.96
CA GLU A 29 17.26 -16.63 36.89
C GLU A 29 18.18 -15.47 37.29
N PRO A 30 19.35 -15.78 37.92
CA PRO A 30 20.31 -14.73 38.25
C PRO A 30 20.92 -14.12 36.97
N VAL A 31 20.97 -12.79 36.95
CA VAL A 31 21.58 -12.01 35.87
C VAL A 31 22.70 -11.13 36.43
N GLU A 32 23.80 -11.01 35.69
CA GLU A 32 24.91 -10.13 36.09
C GLU A 32 24.53 -8.64 36.00
N ARG A 33 23.69 -8.30 35.05
CA ARG A 33 23.16 -6.94 34.78
C ARG A 33 21.68 -7.02 34.54
N THR A 34 20.92 -6.14 35.17
CA THR A 34 19.47 -6.03 35.00
C THR A 34 19.13 -5.27 33.73
N LEU A 35 17.87 -5.36 33.29
CA LEU A 35 17.35 -4.50 32.20
C LEU A 35 17.57 -3.02 32.50
N SER A 36 17.45 -2.60 33.77
CA SER A 36 17.68 -1.21 34.18
C SER A 36 19.15 -0.80 34.00
N ASP A 37 20.10 -1.68 34.32
CA ASP A 37 21.52 -1.41 34.08
C ASP A 37 21.89 -1.32 32.63
N LEU A 38 21.27 -2.15 31.78
CA LEU A 38 21.47 -2.12 30.35
C LEU A 38 20.84 -0.84 29.72
N ALA A 39 19.65 -0.45 30.17
CA ALA A 39 19.02 0.80 29.71
C ALA A 39 19.88 2.02 30.03
N ARG A 40 20.44 2.05 31.24
CA ARG A 40 21.37 3.12 31.68
C ARG A 40 22.66 3.13 30.85
N ALA A 41 23.21 1.94 30.56
CA ALA A 41 24.41 1.81 29.73
C ALA A 41 24.16 2.27 28.26
N LEU A 42 22.97 2.05 27.73
CA LEU A 42 22.53 2.50 26.41
C LEU A 42 22.15 3.98 26.39
N LYS A 43 22.10 4.64 27.56
CA LYS A 43 21.70 6.06 27.73
C LYS A 43 20.31 6.34 27.14
N VAL A 44 19.38 5.41 27.30
CA VAL A 44 17.99 5.58 26.87
C VAL A 44 17.16 6.16 28.01
N ASP A 45 16.24 7.05 27.65
CA ASP A 45 15.32 7.69 28.59
C ASP A 45 14.06 6.83 28.71
N VAL A 46 14.03 6.00 29.75
CA VAL A 46 12.90 5.14 30.10
C VAL A 46 12.59 5.35 31.56
N THR A 47 11.33 5.53 31.92
CA THR A 47 10.91 5.80 33.30
C THR A 47 11.17 4.57 34.19
N GLU A 48 11.49 4.83 35.48
CA GLU A 48 11.68 3.75 36.46
C GLU A 48 10.43 2.86 36.60
N LYS A 49 9.24 3.43 36.42
CA LYS A 49 7.99 2.67 36.43
C LYS A 49 7.92 1.65 35.29
N GLU A 50 8.37 2.01 34.12
CA GLU A 50 8.41 1.11 32.95
C GLU A 50 9.50 0.04 33.12
N LEU A 51 10.68 0.41 33.64
CA LEU A 51 11.78 -0.52 33.90
C LEU A 51 11.42 -1.55 34.95
N ASN A 52 10.68 -1.17 35.99
CA ASN A 52 10.25 -2.03 37.09
C ASN A 52 8.91 -2.74 36.82
N ASN A 53 8.43 -2.75 35.58
CA ASN A 53 7.19 -3.44 35.22
C ASN A 53 7.34 -4.96 35.51
N PRO A 54 6.37 -5.58 36.24
CA PRO A 54 6.37 -7.03 36.49
C PRO A 54 6.44 -7.87 35.20
N ASP A 55 5.82 -7.39 34.11
CA ASP A 55 6.02 -7.99 32.80
C ASP A 55 7.34 -7.51 32.17
N ARG A 56 8.36 -8.37 32.25
CA ARG A 56 9.70 -8.09 31.73
C ARG A 56 9.70 -7.85 30.20
N ARG A 57 8.70 -8.41 29.47
CA ARG A 57 8.54 -8.12 28.04
C ARG A 57 8.08 -6.70 27.81
N ALA A 58 7.18 -6.18 28.63
CA ALA A 58 6.76 -4.78 28.54
C ALA A 58 7.92 -3.82 28.85
N ALA A 59 8.74 -4.12 29.90
CA ALA A 59 9.95 -3.35 30.19
C ALA A 59 10.94 -3.38 29.01
N LEU A 60 11.19 -4.53 28.43
CA LEU A 60 12.03 -4.68 27.23
C LEU A 60 11.49 -3.84 26.05
N GLN A 61 10.17 -3.87 25.80
CA GLN A 61 9.56 -3.08 24.74
C GLN A 61 9.74 -1.58 24.95
N SER A 62 9.64 -1.08 26.18
CA SER A 62 9.88 0.33 26.49
C SER A 62 11.34 0.72 26.19
N ILE A 63 12.31 -0.11 26.58
CA ILE A 63 13.72 0.11 26.25
C ILE A 63 13.95 0.11 24.73
N MET A 64 13.41 -0.88 24.04
CA MET A 64 13.58 -1.00 22.58
C MET A 64 12.95 0.17 21.82
N ARG A 65 11.78 0.66 22.25
CA ARG A 65 11.13 1.84 21.67
C ARG A 65 11.94 3.12 21.84
N ALA A 66 12.57 3.26 23.00
CA ALA A 66 13.41 4.43 23.29
C ALA A 66 14.76 4.35 22.56
N TRP A 67 15.35 3.15 22.46
CA TRP A 67 16.65 2.94 21.84
C TRP A 67 16.59 2.87 20.32
N LEU A 68 15.69 2.04 19.79
CA LEU A 68 15.54 1.78 18.35
C LEU A 68 14.08 2.06 17.91
N PRO A 69 13.68 3.33 17.81
CA PRO A 69 12.31 3.73 17.49
C PRO A 69 12.00 3.40 16.03
N MET A 70 11.53 2.20 15.74
CA MET A 70 11.32 1.70 14.39
C MET A 70 10.35 2.56 13.57
N SER A 71 9.23 2.97 14.17
CA SER A 71 8.21 3.74 13.43
C SER A 71 8.72 5.10 12.95
N PRO A 72 9.34 5.95 13.79
CA PRO A 72 9.96 7.19 13.34
C PRO A 72 11.05 6.97 12.29
N CYS A 73 11.94 5.99 12.48
CA CYS A 73 13.02 5.69 11.53
C CYS A 73 12.49 5.27 10.16
N VAL A 74 11.44 4.41 10.13
CA VAL A 74 10.84 3.98 8.86
C VAL A 74 10.13 5.15 8.18
N LEU A 75 9.37 5.97 8.93
CA LEU A 75 8.68 7.13 8.37
C LEU A 75 9.66 8.17 7.83
N GLU A 76 10.75 8.41 8.54
CA GLU A 76 11.80 9.32 8.08
C GLU A 76 12.49 8.81 6.82
N MET A 77 12.84 7.51 6.78
CA MET A 77 13.38 6.87 5.59
C MET A 77 12.42 7.00 4.40
N VAL A 78 11.10 6.77 4.61
CA VAL A 78 10.09 6.94 3.57
C VAL A 78 10.07 8.38 3.05
N ALA A 79 10.06 9.36 3.97
CA ALA A 79 10.01 10.77 3.59
C ALA A 79 11.26 11.24 2.84
N GLN A 80 12.44 10.72 3.20
CA GLN A 80 13.70 11.12 2.59
C GLN A 80 14.05 10.36 1.32
N CYS A 81 13.75 9.04 1.27
CA CYS A 81 14.26 8.16 0.22
C CYS A 81 13.24 7.82 -0.86
N LEU A 82 11.93 7.81 -0.54
CA LEU A 82 10.93 7.43 -1.53
C LEU A 82 10.46 8.63 -2.35
N PRO A 83 10.49 8.54 -3.69
CA PRO A 83 9.99 9.61 -4.54
C PRO A 83 8.47 9.68 -4.45
N SER A 84 7.92 10.88 -4.62
CA SER A 84 6.47 11.05 -4.78
C SER A 84 5.96 10.26 -6.01
N PRO A 85 4.65 9.92 -6.07
CA PRO A 85 4.08 9.26 -7.24
C PRO A 85 4.38 10.00 -8.55
N ARG A 86 4.31 11.32 -8.54
CA ARG A 86 4.61 12.18 -9.69
C ARG A 86 6.07 12.08 -10.13
N ALA A 87 7.00 12.14 -9.18
CA ALA A 87 8.44 12.02 -9.47
C ALA A 87 8.85 10.62 -9.94
N ALA A 88 8.12 9.58 -9.48
CA ALA A 88 8.40 8.19 -9.84
C ALA A 88 7.76 7.77 -11.18
N ALA A 89 6.64 8.39 -11.59
CA ALA A 89 5.83 7.94 -12.72
C ALA A 89 6.66 7.87 -14.01
N ALA A 90 7.33 8.94 -14.38
CA ALA A 90 8.14 8.99 -15.60
C ALA A 90 9.27 7.96 -15.60
N LYS A 91 9.98 7.80 -14.46
CA LYS A 91 11.10 6.87 -14.33
C LYS A 91 10.68 5.40 -14.41
N ARG A 92 9.45 5.09 -14.00
CA ARG A 92 8.92 3.72 -13.94
C ARG A 92 7.97 3.38 -15.08
N LEU A 93 7.70 4.32 -15.98
CA LEU A 93 6.71 4.16 -17.06
C LEU A 93 6.94 2.91 -17.88
N SER A 94 8.16 2.66 -18.33
CA SER A 94 8.50 1.50 -19.19
C SER A 94 8.25 0.16 -18.49
N ARG A 95 8.36 0.12 -17.16
CA ARG A 95 8.14 -1.09 -16.37
C ARG A 95 6.67 -1.30 -15.99
N VAL A 96 5.99 -0.22 -15.59
CA VAL A 96 4.63 -0.29 -15.04
C VAL A 96 3.59 -0.25 -16.16
N PHE A 97 3.86 0.55 -17.19
CA PHE A 97 2.98 0.76 -18.34
C PHE A 97 3.79 0.61 -19.64
N PRO A 98 4.22 -0.61 -19.97
CA PRO A 98 5.05 -0.89 -21.14
C PRO A 98 4.32 -0.54 -22.44
N MET A 99 5.06 -0.40 -23.53
CA MET A 99 4.46 -0.25 -24.84
C MET A 99 3.74 -1.55 -25.22
N PRO A 100 2.45 -1.51 -25.60
CA PRO A 100 1.73 -2.72 -25.99
C PRO A 100 2.27 -3.29 -27.33
N ALA A 101 2.14 -4.59 -27.48
CA ALA A 101 2.28 -5.22 -28.80
C ALA A 101 0.96 -5.00 -29.56
N LEU A 102 0.99 -4.18 -30.58
CA LEU A 102 -0.17 -3.82 -31.40
C LEU A 102 -0.27 -4.72 -32.63
N ARG A 103 -1.50 -5.12 -32.99
CA ARG A 103 -1.78 -5.86 -34.22
C ARG A 103 -1.97 -4.95 -35.44
N GLY A 104 -2.38 -3.70 -35.17
CA GLY A 104 -2.66 -2.68 -36.19
C GLY A 104 -1.84 -1.40 -36.03
N PRO A 105 -2.18 -0.36 -36.81
CA PRO A 105 -1.57 0.96 -36.66
C PRO A 105 -1.78 1.52 -35.26
N ARG A 106 -0.76 2.18 -34.71
CA ARG A 106 -0.83 2.76 -33.35
C ARG A 106 -1.86 3.90 -33.30
N PRO A 107 -2.90 3.78 -32.47
CA PRO A 107 -3.81 4.88 -32.20
C PRO A 107 -3.12 6.00 -31.41
N SER A 108 -3.55 7.26 -31.60
CA SER A 108 -2.98 8.41 -30.87
C SER A 108 -3.24 8.34 -29.37
N GLY A 109 -4.35 7.74 -28.96
CA GLY A 109 -4.72 7.57 -27.55
C GLY A 109 -3.74 6.71 -26.76
N VAL A 110 -2.96 5.81 -27.39
CA VAL A 110 -1.87 5.07 -26.74
C VAL A 110 -0.81 6.04 -26.24
N ASP A 111 -0.37 6.98 -27.09
CA ASP A 111 0.66 7.95 -26.74
C ASP A 111 0.14 8.99 -25.74
N ASP A 112 -1.13 9.39 -25.85
CA ASP A 112 -1.79 10.29 -24.92
C ASP A 112 -1.92 9.66 -23.53
N ALA A 113 -2.36 8.40 -23.43
CA ALA A 113 -2.43 7.65 -22.19
C ALA A 113 -1.04 7.54 -21.52
N ARG A 114 -0.02 7.17 -22.29
CA ARG A 114 1.34 7.04 -21.78
C ARG A 114 1.91 8.36 -21.29
N ARG A 115 1.67 9.45 -22.01
CA ARG A 115 2.09 10.80 -21.62
C ARG A 115 1.42 11.25 -20.35
N ALA A 116 0.11 11.03 -20.24
CA ALA A 116 -0.68 11.36 -19.04
C ALA A 116 -0.26 10.54 -17.81
N VAL A 117 0.00 9.25 -17.98
CA VAL A 117 0.55 8.37 -16.91
C VAL A 117 1.95 8.80 -16.51
N ALA A 118 2.83 9.13 -17.46
CA ALA A 118 4.20 9.60 -17.17
C ALA A 118 4.20 10.91 -16.38
N ALA A 119 3.28 11.81 -16.69
CA ALA A 119 3.11 13.07 -15.97
C ALA A 119 2.38 12.91 -14.64
N CYS A 120 1.80 11.75 -14.36
CA CYS A 120 0.86 11.56 -13.24
C CYS A 120 -0.17 12.71 -13.22
N SER A 121 -0.76 12.98 -14.39
CA SER A 121 -1.63 14.14 -14.59
C SER A 121 -2.92 13.97 -13.81
N SER A 122 -3.29 14.97 -13.02
CA SER A 122 -4.58 15.04 -12.31
C SER A 122 -5.58 15.98 -13.00
N SER A 123 -5.26 16.48 -14.23
CA SER A 123 -6.15 17.33 -15.00
C SER A 123 -7.46 16.61 -15.35
N ASP A 124 -8.55 17.36 -15.41
CA ASP A 124 -9.86 16.83 -15.82
C ASP A 124 -9.89 16.45 -17.31
N ASP A 125 -9.04 17.09 -18.13
CA ASP A 125 -8.90 16.78 -19.56
C ASP A 125 -8.03 15.55 -19.82
N ALA A 126 -7.29 15.07 -18.82
CA ALA A 126 -6.46 13.89 -18.98
C ALA A 126 -7.34 12.62 -18.96
N PRO A 127 -6.98 11.59 -19.75
CA PRO A 127 -7.67 10.32 -19.69
C PRO A 127 -7.62 9.75 -18.28
N LYS A 128 -8.77 9.31 -17.76
CA LYS A 128 -8.86 8.67 -16.45
C LYS A 128 -8.36 7.23 -16.59
N ILE A 129 -7.30 6.90 -15.89
CA ILE A 129 -6.68 5.59 -15.97
C ILE A 129 -6.39 5.08 -14.56
N LEU A 130 -7.00 3.92 -14.23
CA LEU A 130 -6.82 3.22 -12.97
C LEU A 130 -6.36 1.79 -13.23
N PHE A 131 -5.61 1.25 -12.29
CA PHE A 131 -5.33 -0.18 -12.25
C PHE A 131 -5.90 -0.79 -10.97
N VAL A 132 -6.81 -1.75 -11.14
CA VAL A 132 -7.33 -2.60 -10.07
C VAL A 132 -6.36 -3.76 -9.88
N SER A 133 -5.73 -3.83 -8.71
CA SER A 133 -4.75 -4.89 -8.43
C SER A 133 -5.37 -6.14 -7.79
N LYS A 134 -6.44 -5.97 -7.02
CA LYS A 134 -7.17 -7.06 -6.38
C LYS A 134 -8.55 -6.64 -5.89
N MET A 135 -9.42 -7.64 -5.71
CA MET A 135 -10.67 -7.49 -4.98
C MET A 135 -10.45 -7.85 -3.50
N MET A 136 -11.01 -7.08 -2.60
CA MET A 136 -10.91 -7.28 -1.15
C MET A 136 -12.31 -7.37 -0.54
N ALA A 137 -12.52 -8.37 0.31
CA ALA A 137 -13.69 -8.46 1.18
C ALA A 137 -13.40 -7.66 2.46
N ILE A 138 -14.10 -6.55 2.65
CA ILE A 138 -13.92 -5.67 3.82
C ILE A 138 -15.17 -5.79 4.70
N PRO A 139 -15.03 -6.01 6.03
CA PRO A 139 -16.16 -5.98 6.96
C PRO A 139 -16.89 -4.63 6.84
N LYS A 140 -18.21 -4.66 6.76
CA LYS A 140 -19.04 -3.45 6.66
C LYS A 140 -18.81 -2.47 7.80
N SER A 141 -18.47 -2.98 9.00
CA SER A 141 -18.11 -2.17 10.16
C SER A 141 -16.91 -1.21 9.94
N HIS A 142 -16.03 -1.54 9.00
CA HIS A 142 -14.86 -0.73 8.63
C HIS A 142 -15.14 0.21 7.44
N VAL A 143 -16.34 0.14 6.85
CA VAL A 143 -16.71 0.94 5.67
C VAL A 143 -17.65 2.05 6.08
N GLN A 144 -17.25 3.30 5.95
CA GLN A 144 -18.09 4.45 6.28
C GLN A 144 -19.40 4.44 5.48
N GLY A 145 -20.53 4.56 6.17
CA GLY A 145 -21.86 4.59 5.57
C GLY A 145 -22.41 3.24 5.13
N ALA A 146 -21.74 2.13 5.44
CA ALA A 146 -22.30 0.81 5.25
C ALA A 146 -23.16 0.42 6.47
N LEU A 147 -24.39 -0.04 6.22
CA LEU A 147 -25.21 -0.66 7.25
C LEU A 147 -24.62 -2.03 7.58
N SER A 148 -24.21 -2.25 8.82
CA SER A 148 -23.69 -3.54 9.30
C SER A 148 -24.54 -4.06 10.44
N GLU A 149 -24.90 -5.34 10.34
CA GLU A 149 -25.33 -6.14 11.49
C GLU A 149 -24.16 -7.06 11.85
N PRO A 150 -23.45 -6.82 12.95
CA PRO A 150 -22.28 -7.60 13.31
C PRO A 150 -22.60 -9.08 13.41
N GLY A 151 -21.89 -9.91 12.62
CA GLY A 151 -22.03 -11.36 12.62
C GLY A 151 -23.12 -11.93 11.69
N ALA A 152 -23.80 -11.11 10.89
CA ALA A 152 -24.73 -11.59 9.89
C ALA A 152 -24.01 -12.24 8.69
N PRO A 153 -24.57 -13.31 8.09
CA PRO A 153 -24.08 -13.83 6.82
C PRO A 153 -24.12 -12.71 5.75
N GLY A 154 -22.97 -12.38 5.15
CA GLY A 154 -22.84 -11.29 4.17
C GLY A 154 -22.46 -9.92 4.75
N ASP A 155 -21.86 -9.88 5.95
CA ASP A 155 -21.39 -8.66 6.60
C ASP A 155 -20.08 -8.07 5.97
N SER A 156 -19.71 -8.54 4.80
CA SER A 156 -18.57 -8.04 4.04
C SER A 156 -19.03 -7.33 2.76
N LYS A 157 -18.32 -6.23 2.41
CA LYS A 157 -18.47 -5.56 1.14
C LYS A 157 -17.23 -5.83 0.29
N PHE A 158 -17.42 -6.23 -0.96
CA PHE A 158 -16.30 -6.36 -1.90
C PHE A 158 -15.94 -4.99 -2.45
N LEU A 159 -14.66 -4.64 -2.34
CA LEU A 159 -14.11 -3.40 -2.87
C LEU A 159 -12.88 -3.72 -3.73
N ALA A 160 -12.77 -3.04 -4.85
CA ALA A 160 -11.60 -3.12 -5.72
C ALA A 160 -10.49 -2.22 -5.18
N PHE A 161 -9.34 -2.81 -4.84
CA PHE A 161 -8.14 -2.05 -4.48
C PHE A 161 -7.45 -1.55 -5.75
N ALA A 162 -7.42 -0.25 -5.92
CA ALA A 162 -6.95 0.38 -7.15
C ALA A 162 -5.99 1.54 -6.91
N ARG A 163 -5.24 1.89 -7.95
CA ARG A 163 -4.42 3.09 -8.01
C ARG A 163 -4.83 3.93 -9.21
N VAL A 164 -4.98 5.23 -9.01
CA VAL A 164 -5.18 6.20 -10.10
C VAL A 164 -3.82 6.59 -10.67
N PHE A 165 -3.61 6.34 -11.96
CA PHE A 165 -2.38 6.67 -12.67
C PHE A 165 -2.50 7.97 -13.47
N SER A 166 -3.69 8.30 -13.94
CA SER A 166 -3.99 9.52 -14.70
C SER A 166 -5.42 9.99 -14.50
N GLY A 167 -5.65 11.27 -14.60
CA GLY A 167 -6.93 11.94 -14.42
C GLY A 167 -7.32 12.10 -12.95
N THR A 168 -8.50 12.67 -12.74
CA THR A 168 -9.19 12.71 -11.45
C THR A 168 -10.47 11.90 -11.56
N VAL A 169 -10.55 10.85 -10.77
CA VAL A 169 -11.69 9.92 -10.76
C VAL A 169 -12.74 10.42 -9.81
N ARG A 170 -14.00 10.38 -10.24
CA ARG A 170 -15.16 10.84 -9.46
C ARG A 170 -16.20 9.74 -9.30
N LYS A 171 -16.94 9.81 -8.23
CA LYS A 171 -18.13 8.99 -8.06
C LYS A 171 -19.09 9.21 -9.24
N GLY A 172 -19.61 8.12 -9.83
CA GLY A 172 -20.48 8.14 -10.99
C GLY A 172 -19.75 8.16 -12.34
N ASP A 173 -18.42 8.22 -12.35
CA ASP A 173 -17.66 8.10 -13.61
C ASP A 173 -17.92 6.74 -14.28
N ARG A 174 -18.04 6.77 -15.61
CA ARG A 174 -18.13 5.59 -16.46
C ARG A 174 -16.78 5.29 -17.05
N LEU A 175 -16.33 4.05 -16.92
CA LEU A 175 -15.02 3.62 -17.39
C LEU A 175 -15.15 2.25 -18.06
N PHE A 176 -14.31 2.02 -19.07
CA PHE A 176 -14.18 0.73 -19.73
C PHE A 176 -13.27 -0.20 -18.95
N VAL A 177 -13.63 -1.48 -18.87
CA VAL A 177 -12.84 -2.54 -18.26
C VAL A 177 -11.94 -3.17 -19.30
N LEU A 178 -10.66 -2.83 -19.28
CA LEU A 178 -9.68 -3.33 -20.24
C LEU A 178 -8.94 -4.53 -19.63
N ASN A 179 -9.13 -5.69 -20.21
CA ASN A 179 -8.44 -6.92 -19.84
C ASN A 179 -6.98 -6.90 -20.31
N SER A 180 -6.15 -7.78 -19.76
CA SER A 180 -4.73 -7.89 -20.14
C SER A 180 -4.48 -8.22 -21.62
N THR A 181 -5.48 -8.76 -22.31
CA THR A 181 -5.44 -9.11 -23.75
C THR A 181 -5.96 -8.00 -24.66
N HIS A 182 -6.44 -6.89 -24.10
CA HIS A 182 -6.98 -5.78 -24.88
C HIS A 182 -5.90 -5.17 -25.79
N ASP A 183 -6.21 -5.08 -27.08
CA ASP A 183 -5.35 -4.42 -28.08
C ASP A 183 -5.99 -3.10 -28.49
N PRO A 184 -5.36 -1.95 -28.17
CA PRO A 184 -5.89 -0.63 -28.53
C PRO A 184 -6.02 -0.38 -30.03
N SER A 185 -5.37 -1.19 -30.87
CA SER A 185 -5.43 -1.06 -32.34
C SER A 185 -6.42 -2.01 -33.01
N ASP A 186 -6.95 -2.99 -32.27
CA ASP A 186 -7.84 -4.04 -32.82
C ASP A 186 -8.78 -4.53 -31.71
N TYR A 187 -9.89 -3.83 -31.50
CA TYR A 187 -10.90 -4.18 -30.49
C TYR A 187 -12.32 -4.04 -31.00
N ASP A 188 -13.24 -4.87 -30.51
CA ASP A 188 -14.68 -4.64 -30.65
C ASP A 188 -15.22 -3.92 -29.39
N ALA A 189 -15.71 -2.71 -29.56
CA ALA A 189 -16.26 -1.91 -28.47
C ALA A 189 -17.48 -2.57 -27.80
N ASN A 190 -18.20 -3.45 -28.49
CA ASN A 190 -19.36 -4.17 -27.96
C ASN A 190 -18.98 -5.32 -27.01
N GLU A 191 -17.74 -5.79 -27.06
CA GLU A 191 -17.21 -6.86 -26.19
C GLU A 191 -16.55 -6.32 -24.91
N ILE A 192 -16.45 -4.98 -24.76
CA ILE A 192 -15.79 -4.34 -23.64
C ILE A 192 -16.84 -3.84 -22.64
N ASP A 193 -16.76 -4.35 -21.43
CA ASP A 193 -17.63 -3.94 -20.34
C ASP A 193 -17.41 -2.48 -19.96
N GLU A 194 -18.50 -1.71 -19.80
CA GLU A 194 -18.50 -0.40 -19.18
C GLU A 194 -19.00 -0.50 -17.75
N VAL A 195 -18.29 0.10 -16.82
CA VAL A 195 -18.64 0.11 -15.38
C VAL A 195 -18.84 1.53 -14.87
N VAL A 196 -19.73 1.66 -13.89
CA VAL A 196 -19.97 2.91 -13.17
C VAL A 196 -19.36 2.80 -11.79
N LEU A 197 -18.51 3.76 -11.42
CA LEU A 197 -17.91 3.81 -10.10
C LEU A 197 -18.95 4.26 -9.06
N SER A 198 -19.49 3.32 -8.28
CA SER A 198 -20.59 3.60 -7.35
C SER A 198 -20.13 4.39 -6.13
N ASP A 199 -19.06 3.98 -5.51
CA ASP A 199 -18.47 4.59 -4.32
C ASP A 199 -16.96 4.57 -4.38
N LEU A 200 -16.33 5.65 -3.89
CA LEU A 200 -14.89 5.78 -3.74
C LEU A 200 -14.54 5.90 -2.27
N TYR A 201 -13.46 5.22 -1.85
CA TYR A 201 -12.99 5.24 -0.48
C TYR A 201 -11.47 5.45 -0.43
N LEU A 202 -11.03 6.28 0.51
CA LEU A 202 -9.62 6.34 0.93
C LEU A 202 -9.40 5.41 2.12
N MET A 203 -8.30 4.67 2.08
CA MET A 203 -7.89 3.78 3.16
C MET A 203 -7.04 4.56 4.16
N MET A 204 -7.54 4.70 5.39
CA MET A 204 -6.89 5.40 6.48
C MET A 204 -6.81 4.46 7.69
N GLY A 205 -5.66 3.81 7.86
CA GLY A 205 -5.49 2.78 8.87
C GLY A 205 -6.42 1.58 8.62
N GLN A 206 -7.32 1.30 9.54
CA GLN A 206 -8.30 0.21 9.42
C GLN A 206 -9.64 0.65 8.79
N GLY A 207 -9.85 1.97 8.64
CA GLY A 207 -11.11 2.53 8.15
C GLY A 207 -11.10 2.86 6.67
N MET A 208 -12.26 2.72 6.02
CA MET A 208 -12.54 3.13 4.66
C MET A 208 -13.40 4.39 4.68
N PHE A 209 -12.82 5.54 4.32
CA PHE A 209 -13.50 6.84 4.34
C PHE A 209 -14.00 7.19 2.95
N LYS A 210 -15.31 7.47 2.87
CA LYS A 210 -15.96 7.81 1.61
C LYS A 210 -15.49 9.18 1.11
N VAL A 211 -15.21 9.25 -0.19
CA VAL A 211 -14.78 10.47 -0.89
C VAL A 211 -15.50 10.61 -2.22
N ASP A 212 -15.63 11.85 -2.71
CA ASP A 212 -16.32 12.12 -3.98
C ASP A 212 -15.38 12.06 -5.18
N GLN A 213 -14.07 12.30 -4.97
CA GLN A 213 -13.07 12.29 -6.03
C GLN A 213 -11.68 11.88 -5.52
N VAL A 214 -10.89 11.29 -6.40
CA VAL A 214 -9.50 10.88 -6.14
C VAL A 214 -8.62 11.23 -7.33
N PRO A 215 -7.61 12.10 -7.17
CA PRO A 215 -6.69 12.47 -8.25
C PRO A 215 -5.60 11.41 -8.47
N ALA A 216 -4.93 11.51 -9.62
CA ALA A 216 -3.79 10.67 -9.98
C ALA A 216 -2.71 10.63 -8.89
N GLY A 217 -2.05 9.46 -8.76
CA GLY A 217 -1.00 9.20 -7.78
C GLY A 217 -1.52 8.59 -6.47
N ASN A 218 -2.81 8.57 -6.24
CA ASN A 218 -3.42 8.04 -5.02
C ASN A 218 -3.89 6.60 -5.16
N LEU A 219 -3.96 5.91 -4.03
CA LEU A 219 -4.60 4.61 -3.87
C LEU A 219 -6.03 4.83 -3.38
N LEU A 220 -6.95 3.96 -3.83
CA LEU A 220 -8.34 4.00 -3.40
C LEU A 220 -8.95 2.59 -3.38
N ALA A 221 -10.06 2.47 -2.69
CA ALA A 221 -10.96 1.34 -2.85
C ALA A 221 -12.24 1.78 -3.59
N VAL A 222 -12.69 0.97 -4.55
CA VAL A 222 -13.83 1.26 -5.42
C VAL A 222 -14.90 0.22 -5.24
N GLY A 223 -16.14 0.65 -5.05
CA GLY A 223 -17.32 -0.20 -5.01
C GLY A 223 -18.03 -0.30 -6.35
N GLY A 224 -18.80 -1.38 -6.55
CA GLY A 224 -19.61 -1.59 -7.74
C GLY A 224 -18.91 -2.32 -8.89
N LEU A 225 -17.74 -2.90 -8.64
CA LEU A 225 -16.92 -3.59 -9.65
C LEU A 225 -16.94 -5.11 -9.51
N GLU A 226 -17.61 -5.66 -8.52
CA GLU A 226 -17.60 -7.07 -8.15
C GLU A 226 -18.15 -8.03 -9.21
N ARG A 227 -18.96 -7.53 -10.14
CA ARG A 227 -19.54 -8.32 -11.23
C ARG A 227 -18.66 -8.36 -12.48
N SER A 228 -17.89 -7.30 -12.70
CA SER A 228 -17.10 -7.10 -13.94
C SER A 228 -15.62 -7.41 -13.75
N ILE A 229 -15.12 -7.43 -12.52
CA ILE A 229 -13.70 -7.66 -12.23
C ILE A 229 -13.55 -8.80 -11.22
N LEU A 230 -12.89 -9.89 -11.63
CA LEU A 230 -12.62 -11.04 -10.76
C LEU A 230 -11.30 -10.90 -9.99
N LYS A 231 -10.24 -10.41 -10.65
CA LYS A 231 -8.89 -10.27 -10.05
C LYS A 231 -8.34 -8.87 -10.26
N SER A 232 -7.81 -8.62 -11.45
CA SER A 232 -7.18 -7.38 -11.82
C SER A 232 -7.68 -6.91 -13.18
N ALA A 233 -7.74 -5.59 -13.39
CA ALA A 233 -8.11 -4.98 -14.66
C ALA A 233 -7.59 -3.55 -14.73
N THR A 234 -7.46 -3.03 -15.95
CA THR A 234 -7.28 -1.62 -16.20
C THR A 234 -8.63 -0.98 -16.44
N LEU A 235 -8.92 0.12 -15.75
CA LEU A 235 -10.10 0.93 -16.02
C LEU A 235 -9.67 2.20 -16.74
N SER A 236 -10.31 2.53 -17.85
CA SER A 236 -9.98 3.72 -18.63
C SER A 236 -11.20 4.43 -19.17
N SER A 237 -11.12 5.75 -19.31
CA SER A 237 -12.11 6.55 -20.04
C SER A 237 -11.94 6.47 -21.56
N SER A 238 -10.89 5.82 -22.06
CA SER A 238 -10.61 5.66 -23.48
C SER A 238 -10.32 4.19 -23.80
N LEU A 239 -10.92 3.70 -24.89
CA LEU A 239 -10.69 2.35 -25.44
C LEU A 239 -9.30 2.23 -26.11
N GLU A 240 -8.70 3.34 -26.52
CA GLU A 240 -7.34 3.37 -27.05
C GLU A 240 -6.25 3.31 -25.97
N CYS A 241 -6.66 3.17 -24.69
CA CYS A 241 -5.71 3.01 -23.58
C CYS A 241 -5.16 1.58 -23.58
N PRO A 242 -3.83 1.38 -23.57
CA PRO A 242 -3.29 0.04 -23.37
C PRO A 242 -3.55 -0.46 -21.94
N PRO A 243 -3.74 -1.77 -21.75
CA PRO A 243 -3.87 -2.33 -20.41
C PRO A 243 -2.55 -2.32 -19.65
N PHE A 244 -2.60 -2.24 -18.35
CA PHE A 244 -1.45 -2.52 -17.51
C PHE A 244 -1.11 -4.00 -17.57
N GLY A 245 0.18 -4.31 -17.54
CA GLY A 245 0.65 -5.68 -17.35
C GLY A 245 0.24 -6.22 -15.97
N GLU A 246 0.14 -7.53 -15.85
CA GLU A 246 -0.08 -8.15 -14.54
C GLU A 246 1.08 -7.78 -13.60
N MET A 247 0.74 -7.08 -12.52
CA MET A 247 1.70 -6.83 -11.45
C MET A 247 1.75 -8.08 -10.59
N MET A 248 2.79 -8.90 -10.79
CA MET A 248 3.04 -10.03 -9.90
C MET A 248 3.49 -9.50 -8.55
N PHE A 249 2.63 -9.65 -7.55
CA PHE A 249 3.00 -9.52 -6.16
C PHE A 249 3.57 -10.87 -5.71
N GLN A 250 4.87 -10.92 -5.46
CA GLN A 250 5.50 -12.02 -4.77
C GLN A 250 5.25 -11.90 -3.27
#